data_edd412b3a0fee2a208873176b7f23a09
#
_entry.id   edd412b3a0fee2a208873176b7f23a09
#
_cell.length_a   1.000
_cell.length_b   1.000
_cell.length_c   1.000
_cell.angle_alpha   90.00
_cell.angle_beta   90.00
_cell.angle_gamma   90.00
#
_symmetry.space_group_name_H-M   'P 1'
#
loop_
_entity.id
_entity.type
_entity.pdbx_description
1 polymer ?
#
loop_
_entity_poly.entity_id
_entity_poly.type
_entity_poly.pdbx_seq_one_letter_code
_entity_poly.pdbx_strand_id
1 'polypeptide(L)'
;MQSTYILSRKIQKLSNTITQRRNRDLKKLGLTAEQADALLFFHAHPESAAADLKTHLSVTHQAARAIVERMVNKGLLITRVSSHDARYKTVTLTAQGEELHETIHRNCTDFGDVLLDHISADDQDTLLALITQTLDNLKNS
;
A
#
# COMPACT_ATOMS: atom_id res chain seq x y z
N MET A 1 31.98 -4.00 -10.91
CA MET A 1 31.22 -5.10 -11.51
C MET A 1 30.64 -6.01 -10.44
N GLN A 2 31.49 -6.62 -9.60
CA GLN A 2 30.99 -7.48 -8.51
C GLN A 2 30.15 -6.70 -7.50
N SER A 3 30.53 -5.46 -7.17
CA SER A 3 29.79 -4.63 -6.22
C SER A 3 28.38 -4.29 -6.73
N THR A 4 28.23 -4.05 -8.03
CA THR A 4 26.93 -3.79 -8.65
C THR A 4 26.01 -5.01 -8.55
N TYR A 5 26.56 -6.18 -8.83
CA TYR A 5 25.82 -7.44 -8.72
C TYR A 5 25.39 -7.72 -7.27
N ILE A 6 26.33 -7.57 -6.33
CA ILE A 6 26.06 -7.78 -4.91
C ILE A 6 24.99 -6.81 -4.41
N LEU A 7 25.09 -5.54 -4.80
CA LEU A 7 24.13 -4.51 -4.40
C LEU A 7 22.72 -4.85 -4.90
N SER A 8 22.59 -5.22 -6.18
CA SER A 8 21.31 -5.60 -6.76
C SER A 8 20.68 -6.79 -6.03
N ARG A 9 21.50 -7.79 -5.69
CA ARG A 9 21.03 -8.97 -4.96
C ARG A 9 20.59 -8.62 -3.55
N LYS A 10 21.30 -7.74 -2.87
CA LYS A 10 20.94 -7.29 -1.52
C LYS A 10 19.66 -6.48 -1.52
N ILE A 11 19.48 -5.62 -2.51
CA ILE A 11 18.24 -4.85 -2.67
C ILE A 11 17.06 -5.81 -2.88
N GLN A 12 17.23 -6.83 -3.72
CA GLN A 12 16.19 -7.82 -3.97
C GLN A 12 15.85 -8.61 -2.69
N LYS A 13 16.86 -9.02 -1.95
CA LYS A 13 16.66 -9.71 -0.66
C LYS A 13 15.92 -8.83 0.34
N LEU A 14 16.31 -7.56 0.41
CA LEU A 14 15.65 -6.58 1.28
C LEU A 14 14.18 -6.43 0.90
N SER A 15 13.89 -6.25 -0.37
CA SER A 15 12.52 -6.15 -0.89
C SER A 15 11.69 -7.38 -0.53
N ASN A 16 12.23 -8.57 -0.76
CA ASN A 16 11.53 -9.83 -0.45
C ASN A 16 11.26 -9.96 1.05
N THR A 17 12.22 -9.58 1.89
CA THR A 17 12.07 -9.65 3.34
C THR A 17 10.99 -8.67 3.83
N ILE A 18 10.97 -7.47 3.29
CA ILE A 18 9.95 -6.47 3.59
C ILE A 18 8.56 -7.00 3.21
N THR A 19 8.44 -7.56 2.01
CA THR A 19 7.17 -8.11 1.52
C THR A 19 6.67 -9.25 2.40
N GLN A 20 7.55 -10.17 2.78
CA GLN A 20 7.19 -11.30 3.65
C GLN A 20 6.71 -10.81 5.01
N ARG A 21 7.39 -9.82 5.59
CA ARG A 21 7.00 -9.25 6.88
C ARG A 21 5.64 -8.56 6.78
N ARG A 22 5.45 -7.75 5.74
CA ARG A 22 4.18 -7.07 5.49
C ARG A 22 3.04 -8.06 5.37
N ASN A 23 3.20 -9.10 4.55
CA ASN A 23 2.15 -10.11 4.34
C ASN A 23 1.80 -10.84 5.63
N ARG A 24 2.80 -11.17 6.45
CA ARG A 24 2.58 -11.80 7.75
C ARG A 24 1.77 -10.91 8.69
N ASP A 25 2.12 -9.63 8.77
CA ASP A 25 1.43 -8.68 9.64
C ASP A 25 0.00 -8.44 9.16
N LEU A 26 -0.21 -8.31 7.85
CA LEU A 26 -1.54 -8.14 7.27
C LEU A 26 -2.42 -9.37 7.49
N LYS A 27 -1.84 -10.58 7.41
CA LYS A 27 -2.58 -11.81 7.66
C LYS A 27 -3.14 -11.83 9.08
N LYS A 28 -2.40 -11.34 10.06
CA LYS A 28 -2.88 -11.22 11.45
C LYS A 28 -4.08 -10.29 11.56
N LEU A 29 -4.20 -9.33 10.65
CA LEU A 29 -5.32 -8.39 10.59
C LEU A 29 -6.46 -8.89 9.70
N GLY A 30 -6.32 -10.09 9.12
CA GLY A 30 -7.32 -10.65 8.23
C GLY A 30 -7.35 -10.02 6.85
N LEU A 31 -6.25 -9.43 6.40
CA LEU A 31 -6.16 -8.72 5.12
C LEU A 31 -5.14 -9.36 4.18
N THR A 32 -5.46 -9.30 2.88
CA THR A 32 -4.49 -9.50 1.81
C THR A 32 -3.77 -8.18 1.53
N ALA A 33 -2.65 -8.25 0.82
CA ALA A 33 -1.93 -7.04 0.39
C ALA A 33 -2.82 -6.14 -0.48
N GLU A 34 -3.60 -6.72 -1.39
CA GLU A 34 -4.51 -5.94 -2.24
C GLU A 34 -5.61 -5.25 -1.44
N GLN A 35 -6.15 -5.91 -0.42
CA GLN A 35 -7.15 -5.32 0.46
C GLN A 35 -6.55 -4.17 1.27
N ALA A 36 -5.35 -4.33 1.78
CA ALA A 36 -4.65 -3.26 2.48
C ALA A 36 -4.38 -2.07 1.56
N ASP A 37 -3.94 -2.32 0.32
CA ASP A 37 -3.72 -1.27 -0.67
C ASP A 37 -5.02 -0.54 -1.00
N ALA A 38 -6.14 -1.26 -1.10
CA ALA A 38 -7.46 -0.65 -1.31
C ALA A 38 -7.84 0.27 -0.14
N LEU A 39 -7.62 -0.19 1.08
CA LEU A 39 -7.93 0.59 2.28
C LEU A 39 -7.11 1.89 2.30
N LEU A 40 -5.81 1.79 2.02
CA LEU A 40 -4.92 2.94 1.95
C LEU A 40 -5.35 3.91 0.84
N PHE A 41 -5.74 3.37 -0.31
CA PHE A 41 -6.18 4.18 -1.45
C PHE A 41 -7.43 5.00 -1.11
N PHE A 42 -8.47 4.37 -0.58
CA PHE A 42 -9.72 5.06 -0.27
C PHE A 42 -9.59 5.99 0.93
N HIS A 43 -8.66 5.73 1.84
CA HIS A 43 -8.34 6.69 2.90
C HIS A 43 -7.72 7.97 2.32
N ALA A 44 -6.79 7.83 1.38
CA ALA A 44 -6.10 8.96 0.77
C ALA A 44 -6.98 9.71 -0.26
N HIS A 45 -7.94 9.01 -0.87
CA HIS A 45 -8.80 9.54 -1.93
C HIS A 45 -10.26 9.30 -1.58
N PRO A 46 -10.81 10.03 -0.59
CA PRO A 46 -12.22 9.87 -0.23
C PRO A 46 -13.12 10.18 -1.41
N GLU A 47 -14.24 9.48 -1.47
CA GLU A 47 -15.24 9.61 -2.54
C GLU A 47 -14.76 9.16 -3.92
N SER A 48 -13.69 8.35 -4.01
CA SER A 48 -13.31 7.67 -5.23
C SER A 48 -14.20 6.45 -5.48
N ALA A 49 -14.22 5.98 -6.73
CA ALA A 49 -15.00 4.81 -7.14
C ALA A 49 -14.10 3.58 -7.29
N ALA A 50 -14.72 2.39 -7.42
CA ALA A 50 -13.98 1.16 -7.70
C ALA A 50 -13.16 1.25 -8.99
N ALA A 51 -13.62 2.03 -9.99
CA ALA A 51 -12.86 2.26 -11.23
C ALA A 51 -11.53 2.95 -10.96
N ASP A 52 -11.47 3.83 -9.97
CA ASP A 52 -10.23 4.50 -9.58
C ASP A 52 -9.25 3.52 -8.93
N LEU A 53 -9.76 2.60 -8.12
CA LEU A 53 -8.95 1.54 -7.53
C LEU A 53 -8.38 0.61 -8.60
N LYS A 54 -9.17 0.27 -9.62
CA LYS A 54 -8.73 -0.52 -10.77
C LYS A 54 -7.46 0.06 -11.37
N THR A 55 -7.46 1.36 -11.62
CA THR A 55 -6.32 2.07 -12.21
C THR A 55 -5.13 2.06 -11.26
N HIS A 56 -5.38 2.33 -9.98
CA HIS A 56 -4.32 2.39 -8.98
C HIS A 56 -3.60 1.04 -8.79
N LEU A 57 -4.36 -0.05 -8.75
CA LEU A 57 -3.80 -1.40 -8.55
C LEU A 57 -3.40 -2.10 -9.84
N SER A 58 -3.73 -1.54 -11.02
CA SER A 58 -3.52 -2.18 -12.32
C SER A 58 -4.17 -3.56 -12.40
N VAL A 59 -5.40 -3.65 -11.92
CA VAL A 59 -6.21 -4.88 -11.95
C VAL A 59 -7.39 -4.70 -12.89
N THR A 60 -8.14 -5.78 -13.14
CA THR A 60 -9.37 -5.71 -13.93
C THR A 60 -10.48 -5.00 -13.15
N HIS A 61 -11.47 -4.50 -13.88
CA HIS A 61 -12.64 -3.87 -13.24
C HIS A 61 -13.36 -4.85 -12.31
N GLN A 62 -13.50 -6.11 -12.73
CA GLN A 62 -14.12 -7.15 -11.91
C GLN A 62 -13.34 -7.41 -10.63
N ALA A 63 -12.00 -7.45 -10.72
CA ALA A 63 -11.15 -7.65 -9.55
C ALA A 63 -11.28 -6.50 -8.57
N ALA A 64 -11.28 -5.26 -9.06
CA ALA A 64 -11.44 -4.08 -8.19
C ALA A 64 -12.80 -4.10 -7.48
N ARG A 65 -13.86 -4.42 -8.20
CA ARG A 65 -15.20 -4.53 -7.62
C ARG A 65 -15.27 -5.62 -6.56
N ALA A 66 -14.65 -6.78 -6.83
CA ALA A 66 -14.62 -7.89 -5.87
C ALA A 66 -13.89 -7.50 -4.59
N ILE A 67 -12.78 -6.77 -4.70
CA ILE A 67 -12.04 -6.26 -3.55
C ILE A 67 -12.94 -5.34 -2.71
N VAL A 68 -13.59 -4.37 -3.36
CA VAL A 68 -14.48 -3.44 -2.66
C VAL A 68 -15.63 -4.17 -1.99
N GLU A 69 -16.28 -5.11 -2.68
CA GLU A 69 -17.40 -5.88 -2.11
C GLU A 69 -16.98 -6.66 -0.87
N ARG A 70 -15.82 -7.31 -0.92
CA ARG A 70 -15.31 -8.05 0.25
C ARG A 70 -15.03 -7.12 1.42
N MET A 71 -14.49 -5.93 1.15
CA MET A 71 -14.20 -4.95 2.18
C MET A 71 -15.47 -4.35 2.77
N VAL A 72 -16.49 -4.16 1.95
CA VAL A 72 -17.82 -3.74 2.43
C VAL A 72 -18.42 -4.83 3.34
N ASN A 73 -18.33 -6.09 2.92
CA ASN A 73 -18.85 -7.21 3.72
C ASN A 73 -18.11 -7.36 5.05
N LYS A 74 -16.85 -6.99 5.10
CA LYS A 74 -16.07 -6.96 6.35
C LYS A 74 -16.38 -5.76 7.24
N GLY A 75 -17.19 -4.83 6.76
CA GLY A 75 -17.52 -3.61 7.51
C GLY A 75 -16.44 -2.54 7.49
N LEU A 76 -15.50 -2.60 6.55
CA LEU A 76 -14.37 -1.67 6.46
C LEU A 76 -14.60 -0.53 5.49
N LEU A 77 -15.43 -0.76 4.47
CA LEU A 77 -15.78 0.24 3.46
C LEU A 77 -17.30 0.36 3.36
N ILE A 78 -17.74 1.53 2.93
CA ILE A 78 -19.14 1.78 2.61
C ILE A 78 -19.22 2.44 1.25
N THR A 79 -20.22 2.06 0.44
CA THR A 79 -20.48 2.66 -0.85
C THR A 79 -21.71 3.55 -0.77
N ARG A 80 -21.68 4.66 -1.49
CA ARG A 80 -22.80 5.61 -1.59
C ARG A 80 -22.94 6.05 -3.03
N VAL A 81 -24.17 6.36 -3.42
CA VAL A 81 -24.43 6.98 -4.73
C VAL A 81 -23.82 8.38 -4.71
N SER A 82 -23.09 8.75 -5.77
CA SER A 82 -22.49 10.07 -5.87
C SER A 82 -23.58 11.16 -5.88
N SER A 83 -23.34 12.26 -5.17
CA SER A 83 -24.21 13.43 -5.18
C SER A 83 -24.19 14.17 -6.53
N HIS A 84 -23.18 13.92 -7.34
CA HIS A 84 -23.01 14.59 -8.64
C HIS A 84 -23.48 13.75 -9.83
N ASP A 85 -23.44 12.41 -9.71
CA ASP A 85 -23.87 11.51 -10.77
C ASP A 85 -24.36 10.20 -10.17
N ALA A 86 -25.66 9.93 -10.30
CA ALA A 86 -26.32 8.74 -9.75
C ALA A 86 -25.80 7.43 -10.35
N ARG A 87 -25.06 7.47 -11.46
CA ARG A 87 -24.45 6.29 -12.08
C ARG A 87 -23.19 5.83 -11.38
N TYR A 88 -22.58 6.69 -10.55
CA TYR A 88 -21.36 6.38 -9.84
C TYR A 88 -21.62 6.13 -8.37
N LYS A 89 -20.94 5.11 -7.85
CA LYS A 89 -20.88 4.84 -6.41
C LYS A 89 -19.52 5.24 -5.90
N THR A 90 -19.51 6.07 -4.88
CA THR A 90 -18.27 6.45 -4.18
C THR A 90 -18.03 5.50 -3.04
N VAL A 91 -16.75 5.35 -2.68
CA VAL A 91 -16.30 4.42 -1.64
C VAL A 91 -15.58 5.22 -0.56
N THR A 92 -15.97 5.02 0.69
CA THR A 92 -15.31 5.64 1.84
C THR A 92 -15.08 4.60 2.93
N LEU A 93 -14.14 4.88 3.83
CA LEU A 93 -13.90 4.02 4.98
C LEU A 93 -15.00 4.20 6.02
N THR A 94 -15.38 3.09 6.67
CA THR A 94 -16.18 3.14 7.89
C THR A 94 -15.28 3.53 9.06
N ALA A 95 -15.87 3.79 10.23
CA ALA A 95 -15.08 4.03 11.45
C ALA A 95 -14.14 2.86 11.73
N GLN A 96 -14.61 1.62 11.53
CA GLN A 96 -13.78 0.42 11.67
C GLN A 96 -12.65 0.39 10.65
N GLY A 97 -12.92 0.80 9.42
CA GLY A 97 -11.89 0.92 8.37
C GLY A 97 -10.82 1.94 8.72
N GLU A 98 -11.21 3.09 9.25
CA GLU A 98 -10.27 4.11 9.69
C GLU A 98 -9.38 3.61 10.83
N GLU A 99 -9.94 2.90 11.78
CA GLU A 99 -9.21 2.32 12.90
C GLU A 99 -8.19 1.29 12.41
N LEU A 100 -8.58 0.45 11.46
CA LEU A 100 -7.67 -0.52 10.85
C LEU A 100 -6.56 0.16 10.06
N HIS A 101 -6.88 1.23 9.35
CA HIS A 101 -5.88 2.05 8.65
C HIS A 101 -4.82 2.57 9.62
N GLU A 102 -5.23 3.08 10.79
CA GLU A 102 -4.28 3.55 11.80
C GLU A 102 -3.38 2.42 12.30
N THR A 103 -3.93 1.22 12.50
CA THR A 103 -3.16 0.05 12.91
C THR A 103 -2.10 -0.31 11.86
N ILE A 104 -2.47 -0.32 10.59
CA ILE A 104 -1.54 -0.59 9.49
C ILE A 104 -0.44 0.47 9.47
N HIS A 105 -0.82 1.73 9.63
CA HIS A 105 0.14 2.85 9.64
C HIS A 105 1.16 2.72 10.78
N ARG A 106 0.70 2.39 11.99
CA ARG A 106 1.59 2.15 13.13
C ARG A 106 2.53 0.99 12.88
N ASN A 107 2.03 -0.12 12.33
CA ASN A 107 2.86 -1.28 12.01
C ASN A 107 3.94 -0.92 11.00
N CYS A 108 3.62 -0.11 10.01
CA CYS A 108 4.58 0.37 9.02
C CYS A 108 5.64 1.26 9.66
N THR A 109 5.24 2.14 10.58
CA THR A 109 6.15 3.03 11.30
C THR A 109 7.09 2.22 12.20
N ASP A 110 6.54 1.29 12.98
CA ASP A 110 7.33 0.42 13.86
C ASP A 110 8.32 -0.42 13.06
N PHE A 111 7.90 -0.93 11.92
CA PHE A 111 8.78 -1.67 11.04
C PHE A 111 9.89 -0.78 10.46
N GLY A 112 9.54 0.45 10.07
CA GLY A 112 10.53 1.42 9.59
C GLY A 112 11.60 1.70 10.64
N ASP A 113 11.22 1.83 11.90
CA ASP A 113 12.16 2.03 12.99
C ASP A 113 13.12 0.84 13.13
N VAL A 114 12.62 -0.39 13.02
CA VAL A 114 13.47 -1.59 13.05
C VAL A 114 14.40 -1.63 11.83
N LEU A 115 13.85 -1.35 10.65
CA LEU A 115 14.59 -1.39 9.39
C LEU A 115 15.77 -0.42 9.39
N LEU A 116 15.58 0.76 9.99
CA LEU A 116 16.54 1.85 9.96
C LEU A 116 17.32 2.00 11.27
N ASP A 117 17.20 1.04 12.17
CA ASP A 117 17.91 1.08 13.44
C ASP A 117 19.42 1.14 13.20
N HIS A 118 20.12 1.92 14.03
CA HIS A 118 21.56 2.17 13.93
C HIS A 118 22.00 2.90 12.64
N ILE A 119 21.07 3.47 11.91
CA ILE A 119 21.37 4.30 10.73
C ILE A 119 21.08 5.77 11.13
N SER A 120 22.07 6.64 11.01
CA SER A 120 21.92 8.05 11.35
C SER A 120 20.85 8.73 10.47
N ALA A 121 20.28 9.84 10.96
CA ALA A 121 19.30 10.59 10.21
C ALA A 121 19.85 11.05 8.84
N ASP A 122 21.11 11.50 8.82
CA ASP A 122 21.74 11.92 7.56
C ASP A 122 21.88 10.75 6.58
N ASP A 123 22.28 9.58 7.07
CA ASP A 123 22.39 8.38 6.23
C ASP A 123 21.02 7.91 5.75
N GLN A 124 19.97 8.06 6.57
CA GLN A 124 18.61 7.75 6.14
C GLN A 124 18.17 8.64 4.99
N ASP A 125 18.45 9.94 5.06
CA ASP A 125 18.14 10.89 4.00
C ASP A 125 18.90 10.55 2.71
N THR A 126 20.19 10.19 2.83
CA THR A 126 21.02 9.77 1.71
C THR A 126 20.47 8.48 1.10
N LEU A 127 20.10 7.50 1.91
CA LEU A 127 19.54 6.24 1.46
C LEU A 127 18.24 6.47 0.68
N LEU A 128 17.35 7.32 1.20
CA LEU A 128 16.12 7.66 0.50
C LEU A 128 16.38 8.29 -0.87
N ALA A 129 17.32 9.23 -0.94
CA ALA A 129 17.69 9.89 -2.18
C ALA A 129 18.26 8.89 -3.20
N LEU A 130 19.12 7.98 -2.74
CA LEU A 130 19.74 6.98 -3.61
C LEU A 130 18.74 5.93 -4.10
N ILE A 131 17.83 5.49 -3.25
CA ILE A 131 16.76 4.57 -3.65
C ILE A 131 15.85 5.24 -4.67
N THR A 132 15.50 6.50 -4.44
CA THR A 132 14.68 7.28 -5.38
C THR A 132 15.35 7.37 -6.75
N GLN A 133 16.66 7.64 -6.75
CA GLN A 133 17.43 7.70 -7.99
C GLN A 133 17.46 6.35 -8.73
N THR A 134 17.63 5.26 -8.00
CA THR A 134 17.62 3.93 -8.62
C THR A 134 16.25 3.58 -9.22
N LEU A 135 15.17 3.97 -8.57
CA LEU A 135 13.82 3.80 -9.10
C LEU A 135 13.62 4.63 -10.38
N ASP A 136 14.08 5.87 -10.38
CA ASP A 136 13.99 6.74 -11.56
C ASP A 136 14.79 6.17 -12.73
N ASN A 137 15.96 5.61 -12.45
CA ASN A 137 16.77 4.97 -13.50
C ASN A 137 16.02 3.82 -14.17
N LEU A 138 15.29 3.02 -13.40
CA LEU A 138 14.51 1.91 -13.94
C LEU A 138 13.32 2.37 -14.78
N LYS A 139 12.69 3.49 -14.40
CA LYS A 139 11.60 4.06 -15.19
C LYS A 139 12.04 4.54 -16.56
N ASN A 140 13.30 4.97 -16.69
CA ASN A 140 13.84 5.53 -17.91
C ASN A 140 14.62 4.52 -18.76
N SER A 141 14.63 3.25 -18.35
CA SER A 141 15.34 2.21 -19.08
C SER A 141 14.47 1.50 -20.10
#